data_201b285a753c3798c8ed8159aef508cd
#
_entry.id   201b285a753c3798c8ed8159aef508cd
#
_cell.length_a   1.000
_cell.length_b   1.000
_cell.length_c   1.000
_cell.angle_alpha   90.00
_cell.angle_beta   90.00
_cell.angle_gamma   90.00
#
_symmetry.space_group_name_H-M   'P 1'
#
loop_
_entity.id
_entity.type
_entity.pdbx_description
1 polymer ?
#
loop_
_entity_poly.entity_id
_entity_poly.type
_entity_poly.pdbx_seq_one_letter_code
_entity_poly.pdbx_strand_id
1 'polypeptide(L)'
;EDMVDPEASVLQALSWHQRVHADIPEMTPQRAANKAALEARRLLSVQSMHERIACSLQDDTSLEGLIQELIVPTIQSRDVALREQGIVCLGLCSVLDEKAALVTFPLLLSQIQRAQGSIRTRCVECLFDLTIVHGIDALCSQSAEVAAENEFDGDREQGLQYARQQMVNFLLSLLEHDDPNVQTIASEGMAKLMLTGTLVE
;
A
#
# COMPACT_ATOMS: atom_id res chain seq x y z
N GLU A 1 4.65 -8.34 31.80
CA GLU A 1 3.85 -7.85 30.62
C GLU A 1 4.89 -7.39 29.58
N ASP A 2 5.28 -8.34 28.72
CA ASP A 2 6.29 -8.10 27.69
C ASP A 2 5.57 -7.43 26.51
N MET A 3 5.77 -6.14 26.37
CA MET A 3 5.41 -5.41 25.15
C MET A 3 6.31 -5.91 24.01
N VAL A 4 5.75 -6.74 23.14
CA VAL A 4 6.42 -7.18 21.92
C VAL A 4 6.48 -5.98 20.96
N ASP A 5 7.69 -5.51 20.68
CA ASP A 5 7.95 -4.43 19.74
C ASP A 5 7.48 -4.85 18.33
N PRO A 6 6.48 -4.15 17.72
CA PRO A 6 5.94 -4.53 16.42
C PRO A 6 6.98 -4.42 15.30
N GLU A 7 7.96 -3.52 15.39
CA GLU A 7 9.04 -3.42 14.41
C GLU A 7 10.00 -4.62 14.47
N ALA A 8 10.28 -5.12 15.68
CA ALA A 8 11.10 -6.33 15.86
C ALA A 8 10.42 -7.56 15.26
N SER A 9 9.08 -7.65 15.34
CA SER A 9 8.30 -8.74 14.75
C SER A 9 8.36 -8.77 13.22
N VAL A 10 8.25 -7.60 12.57
CA VAL A 10 8.35 -7.48 11.10
C VAL A 10 9.77 -7.79 10.61
N LEU A 11 10.80 -7.28 11.29
CA LEU A 11 12.20 -7.57 10.97
C LEU A 11 12.55 -9.05 11.19
N GLN A 12 11.97 -9.68 12.20
CA GLN A 12 12.15 -11.11 12.48
C GLN A 12 11.47 -11.98 11.41
N ALA A 13 10.27 -11.60 10.95
CA ALA A 13 9.58 -12.25 9.84
C ALA A 13 10.38 -12.13 8.53
N LEU A 14 10.94 -10.95 8.23
CA LEU A 14 11.80 -10.73 7.06
C LEU A 14 13.08 -11.58 7.13
N SER A 15 13.72 -11.71 8.30
CA SER A 15 14.91 -12.51 8.48
C SER A 15 14.64 -14.01 8.40
N TRP A 16 13.44 -14.46 8.77
CA TRP A 16 13.00 -15.84 8.64
C TRP A 16 12.76 -16.22 7.16
N HIS A 17 12.13 -15.34 6.39
CA HIS A 17 11.96 -15.53 4.95
C HIS A 17 13.29 -15.62 4.19
N GLN A 18 14.29 -14.81 4.54
CA GLN A 18 15.62 -14.90 3.94
C GLN A 18 16.30 -16.25 4.20
N ARG A 19 16.11 -16.85 5.37
CA ARG A 19 16.69 -18.16 5.72
C ARG A 19 15.98 -19.33 5.02
N VAL A 20 14.67 -19.30 4.89
CA VAL A 20 13.89 -20.35 4.20
C VAL A 20 14.18 -20.37 2.69
N HIS A 21 14.53 -19.23 2.08
CA HIS A 21 14.87 -19.16 0.67
C HIS A 21 16.31 -19.57 0.33
N ALA A 22 17.22 -19.65 1.33
CA ALA A 22 18.61 -20.06 1.10
C ALA A 22 18.79 -21.58 0.86
N ASP A 23 17.84 -22.40 1.30
CA ASP A 23 17.92 -23.87 1.22
C ASP A 23 16.97 -24.53 0.17
N ILE A 24 16.38 -23.74 -0.73
CA ILE A 24 15.52 -24.30 -1.79
C ILE A 24 16.41 -24.75 -2.95
N PRO A 25 16.44 -26.05 -3.31
CA PRO A 25 17.19 -26.52 -4.48
C PRO A 25 16.72 -25.74 -5.70
N GLU A 26 17.67 -25.37 -6.58
CA GLU A 26 17.42 -24.59 -7.80
C GLU A 26 16.21 -25.12 -8.54
N MET A 27 15.11 -24.36 -8.51
CA MET A 27 13.90 -24.74 -9.22
C MET A 27 14.15 -24.67 -10.72
N THR A 28 13.86 -25.78 -11.42
CA THR A 28 13.92 -25.78 -12.88
C THR A 28 13.05 -24.63 -13.42
N PRO A 29 13.44 -23.97 -14.55
CA PRO A 29 12.70 -22.85 -15.14
C PRO A 29 11.21 -23.14 -15.32
N GLN A 30 10.87 -24.39 -15.66
CA GLN A 30 9.48 -24.84 -15.82
C GLN A 30 8.70 -24.84 -14.49
N ARG A 31 9.31 -25.26 -13.39
CA ARG A 31 8.68 -25.23 -12.06
C ARG A 31 8.48 -23.82 -11.56
N ALA A 32 9.44 -22.93 -11.82
CA ALA A 32 9.33 -21.52 -11.49
C ALA A 32 8.18 -20.85 -12.26
N ALA A 33 8.07 -21.10 -13.57
CA ALA A 33 6.98 -20.59 -14.40
C ALA A 33 5.60 -21.13 -13.95
N ASN A 34 5.50 -22.42 -13.63
CA ASN A 34 4.25 -23.00 -13.14
C ASN A 34 3.84 -22.44 -11.77
N LYS A 35 4.82 -22.19 -10.87
CA LYS A 35 4.57 -21.54 -9.57
C LYS A 35 4.07 -20.12 -9.77
N ALA A 36 4.74 -19.33 -10.61
CA ALA A 36 4.33 -17.95 -10.91
C ALA A 36 2.92 -17.88 -11.52
N ALA A 37 2.60 -18.81 -12.45
CA ALA A 37 1.26 -18.90 -13.05
C ALA A 37 0.18 -19.26 -12.01
N LEU A 38 0.49 -20.12 -11.04
CA LEU A 38 -0.43 -20.48 -9.98
C LEU A 38 -0.66 -19.31 -9.02
N GLU A 39 0.40 -18.59 -8.64
CA GLU A 39 0.33 -17.40 -7.79
C GLU A 39 -0.47 -16.29 -8.48
N ALA A 40 -0.23 -16.04 -9.77
CA ALA A 40 -1.03 -15.09 -10.55
C ALA A 40 -2.52 -15.43 -10.56
N ARG A 41 -2.87 -16.70 -10.74
CA ARG A 41 -4.28 -17.15 -10.69
C ARG A 41 -4.92 -16.96 -9.32
N ARG A 42 -4.19 -17.23 -8.25
CA ARG A 42 -4.65 -16.98 -6.86
C ARG A 42 -4.92 -15.51 -6.63
N LEU A 43 -4.01 -14.63 -7.05
CA LEU A 43 -4.17 -13.19 -6.94
C LEU A 43 -5.37 -12.66 -7.73
N LEU A 44 -5.58 -13.12 -8.97
CA LEU A 44 -6.75 -12.76 -9.76
C LEU A 44 -8.05 -13.20 -9.09
N SER A 45 -8.08 -14.35 -8.44
CA SER A 45 -9.24 -14.82 -7.68
C SER A 45 -9.49 -13.95 -6.46
N VAL A 46 -8.43 -13.56 -5.73
CA VAL A 46 -8.51 -12.65 -4.58
C VAL A 46 -8.98 -11.28 -5.03
N GLN A 47 -8.43 -10.71 -6.11
CA GLN A 47 -8.86 -9.45 -6.67
C GLN A 47 -10.35 -9.47 -7.02
N SER A 48 -10.80 -10.48 -7.80
CA SER A 48 -12.21 -10.62 -8.18
C SER A 48 -13.14 -10.79 -6.99
N MET A 49 -12.66 -11.38 -5.91
CA MET A 49 -13.40 -11.49 -4.66
C MET A 49 -13.52 -10.12 -3.97
N HIS A 50 -12.42 -9.39 -3.81
CA HIS A 50 -12.40 -8.07 -3.16
C HIS A 50 -13.23 -7.03 -3.91
N GLU A 51 -13.22 -7.03 -5.24
CA GLU A 51 -14.06 -6.15 -6.07
C GLU A 51 -15.58 -6.36 -5.86
N ARG A 52 -15.98 -7.48 -5.25
CA ARG A 52 -17.39 -7.85 -5.00
C ARG A 52 -17.79 -7.81 -3.54
N ILE A 53 -16.83 -7.67 -2.63
CA ILE A 53 -17.11 -7.62 -1.19
C ILE A 53 -17.60 -6.21 -0.82
N ALA A 54 -18.75 -6.14 -0.20
CA ALA A 54 -19.34 -4.91 0.34
C ALA A 54 -19.29 -4.85 1.88
N CYS A 55 -18.47 -5.70 2.52
CA CYS A 55 -18.34 -5.79 3.98
C CYS A 55 -16.91 -5.45 4.43
N SER A 56 -16.78 -5.03 5.71
CA SER A 56 -15.47 -4.76 6.31
C SER A 56 -14.65 -6.04 6.50
N LEU A 57 -13.33 -5.95 6.28
CA LEU A 57 -12.37 -7.03 6.54
C LEU A 57 -12.24 -7.37 8.04
N GLN A 58 -12.68 -6.47 8.93
CA GLN A 58 -12.54 -6.64 10.39
C GLN A 58 -13.29 -7.85 10.94
N ASP A 59 -14.25 -8.38 10.20
CA ASP A 59 -15.09 -9.50 10.63
C ASP A 59 -14.57 -10.86 10.12
N ASP A 60 -13.53 -10.89 9.27
CA ASP A 60 -13.04 -12.13 8.66
C ASP A 60 -11.52 -12.30 8.78
N THR A 61 -11.10 -13.08 9.78
CA THR A 61 -9.69 -13.44 10.00
C THR A 61 -9.05 -14.21 8.83
N SER A 62 -9.87 -14.79 7.94
CA SER A 62 -9.38 -15.50 6.75
C SER A 62 -8.77 -14.53 5.73
N LEU A 63 -9.30 -13.30 5.64
CA LEU A 63 -8.80 -12.28 4.74
C LEU A 63 -7.47 -11.68 5.24
N GLU A 64 -7.31 -11.53 6.54
CA GLU A 64 -6.03 -11.11 7.14
C GLU A 64 -4.93 -12.13 6.84
N GLY A 65 -5.24 -13.43 6.93
CA GLY A 65 -4.33 -14.50 6.53
C GLY A 65 -3.90 -14.42 5.07
N LEU A 66 -4.80 -14.05 4.15
CA LEU A 66 -4.48 -13.88 2.73
C LEU A 66 -3.46 -12.78 2.47
N ILE A 67 -3.51 -11.68 3.22
CA ILE A 67 -2.54 -10.59 3.09
C ILE A 67 -1.14 -11.12 3.39
N GLN A 68 -0.97 -11.82 4.51
CA GLN A 68 0.33 -12.31 4.96
C GLN A 68 0.87 -13.48 4.13
N GLU A 69 0.01 -14.42 3.76
CA GLU A 69 0.44 -15.66 3.10
C GLU A 69 0.57 -15.55 1.59
N LEU A 70 -0.21 -14.66 0.95
CA LEU A 70 -0.24 -14.53 -0.50
C LEU A 70 0.24 -13.16 -0.98
N ILE A 71 -0.32 -12.05 -0.47
CA ILE A 71 -0.09 -10.73 -1.02
C ILE A 71 1.32 -10.24 -0.70
N VAL A 72 1.76 -10.32 0.55
CA VAL A 72 3.09 -9.86 0.99
C VAL A 72 4.23 -10.57 0.26
N PRO A 73 4.26 -11.91 0.13
CA PRO A 73 5.29 -12.60 -0.65
C PRO A 73 5.28 -12.22 -2.13
N THR A 74 4.11 -11.91 -2.68
CA THR A 74 3.97 -11.55 -4.10
C THR A 74 4.53 -10.16 -4.39
N ILE A 75 4.32 -9.20 -3.50
CA ILE A 75 4.90 -7.85 -3.61
C ILE A 75 6.43 -7.90 -3.56
N GLN A 76 7.00 -8.87 -2.89
CA GLN A 76 8.45 -9.09 -2.80
C GLN A 76 9.02 -9.93 -3.96
N SER A 77 8.18 -10.42 -4.87
CA SER A 77 8.61 -11.23 -6.01
C SER A 77 9.56 -10.46 -6.93
N ARG A 78 10.47 -11.20 -7.58
CA ARG A 78 11.32 -10.65 -8.66
C ARG A 78 10.54 -10.45 -9.95
N ASP A 79 9.43 -11.14 -10.13
CA ASP A 79 8.54 -11.00 -11.28
C ASP A 79 7.73 -9.71 -11.15
N VAL A 80 7.90 -8.80 -12.12
CA VAL A 80 7.25 -7.48 -12.14
C VAL A 80 5.73 -7.62 -12.22
N ALA A 81 5.23 -8.56 -13.05
CA ALA A 81 3.79 -8.76 -13.21
C ALA A 81 3.13 -9.27 -11.92
N LEU A 82 3.81 -10.16 -11.20
CA LEU A 82 3.34 -10.62 -9.88
C LEU A 82 3.34 -9.50 -8.86
N ARG A 83 4.40 -8.68 -8.82
CA ARG A 83 4.43 -7.53 -7.90
C ARG A 83 3.32 -6.52 -8.18
N GLU A 84 3.11 -6.21 -9.46
CA GLU A 84 2.05 -5.30 -9.89
C GLU A 84 0.69 -5.81 -9.41
N GLN A 85 0.39 -7.08 -9.64
CA GLN A 85 -0.86 -7.71 -9.19
C GLN A 85 -0.97 -7.75 -7.66
N GLY A 86 0.13 -7.99 -6.95
CA GLY A 86 0.19 -7.95 -5.50
C GLY A 86 -0.14 -6.57 -4.93
N ILE A 87 0.36 -5.50 -5.55
CA ILE A 87 0.06 -4.12 -5.16
C ILE A 87 -1.42 -3.80 -5.35
N VAL A 88 -2.02 -4.22 -6.47
CA VAL A 88 -3.46 -4.06 -6.71
C VAL A 88 -4.28 -4.77 -5.63
N CYS A 89 -3.94 -6.02 -5.29
CA CYS A 89 -4.63 -6.76 -4.24
C CYS A 89 -4.45 -6.09 -2.86
N LEU A 90 -3.25 -5.59 -2.55
CA LEU A 90 -2.99 -4.86 -1.30
C LEU A 90 -3.82 -3.58 -1.23
N GLY A 91 -3.88 -2.82 -2.32
CA GLY A 91 -4.72 -1.61 -2.43
C GLY A 91 -6.18 -1.92 -2.17
N LEU A 92 -6.74 -2.96 -2.80
CA LEU A 92 -8.13 -3.38 -2.60
C LEU A 92 -8.41 -3.80 -1.14
N CYS A 93 -7.51 -4.57 -0.52
CA CYS A 93 -7.64 -4.90 0.91
C CYS A 93 -7.66 -3.63 1.78
N SER A 94 -6.78 -2.68 1.46
CA SER A 94 -6.65 -1.43 2.21
C SER A 94 -7.84 -0.49 2.00
N VAL A 95 -8.50 -0.53 0.85
CA VAL A 95 -9.77 0.19 0.63
C VAL A 95 -10.88 -0.34 1.55
N LEU A 96 -10.88 -1.64 1.85
CA LEU A 96 -11.91 -2.27 2.68
C LEU A 96 -11.62 -2.17 4.20
N ASP A 97 -10.38 -1.91 4.60
CA ASP A 97 -9.98 -1.84 6.01
C ASP A 97 -9.04 -0.67 6.28
N GLU A 98 -9.46 0.23 7.16
CA GLU A 98 -8.70 1.42 7.55
C GLU A 98 -7.36 1.07 8.21
N LYS A 99 -7.31 0.01 9.04
CA LYS A 99 -6.04 -0.42 9.66
C LYS A 99 -5.04 -0.91 8.62
N ALA A 100 -5.52 -1.68 7.63
CA ALA A 100 -4.69 -2.08 6.51
C ALA A 100 -4.25 -0.87 5.67
N ALA A 101 -5.11 0.14 5.50
CA ALA A 101 -4.79 1.37 4.81
C ALA A 101 -3.66 2.15 5.51
N LEU A 102 -3.73 2.30 6.83
CA LEU A 102 -2.69 3.00 7.62
C LEU A 102 -1.31 2.34 7.50
N VAL A 103 -1.24 1.00 7.41
CA VAL A 103 0.02 0.27 7.20
C VAL A 103 0.49 0.35 5.75
N THR A 104 -0.45 0.28 4.80
CA THR A 104 -0.13 0.28 3.36
C THR A 104 0.27 1.65 2.85
N PHE A 105 -0.32 2.71 3.37
CA PHE A 105 -0.10 4.07 2.91
C PHE A 105 1.38 4.50 2.88
N PRO A 106 2.20 4.37 3.95
CA PRO A 106 3.61 4.71 3.91
C PRO A 106 4.41 3.81 2.95
N LEU A 107 3.99 2.55 2.77
CA LEU A 107 4.61 1.66 1.79
C LEU A 107 4.39 2.17 0.36
N LEU A 108 3.16 2.59 0.02
CA LEU A 108 2.85 3.16 -1.29
C LEU A 108 3.67 4.41 -1.56
N LEU A 109 3.76 5.35 -0.61
CA LEU A 109 4.58 6.55 -0.73
C LEU A 109 6.06 6.21 -1.01
N SER A 110 6.63 5.25 -0.28
CA SER A 110 7.99 4.78 -0.48
C SER A 110 8.18 4.14 -1.88
N GLN A 111 7.20 3.35 -2.35
CA GLN A 111 7.26 2.72 -3.66
C GLN A 111 7.11 3.73 -4.80
N ILE A 112 6.26 4.74 -4.67
CA ILE A 112 6.12 5.81 -5.68
C ILE A 112 7.45 6.52 -5.90
N GLN A 113 8.23 6.74 -4.85
CA GLN A 113 9.54 7.38 -4.94
C GLN A 113 10.62 6.48 -5.56
N ARG A 114 10.59 5.18 -5.29
CA ARG A 114 11.68 4.25 -5.65
C ARG A 114 11.40 3.41 -6.89
N ALA A 115 10.15 3.01 -7.13
CA ALA A 115 9.77 2.18 -8.25
C ALA A 115 9.72 2.97 -9.56
N GLN A 116 9.68 2.25 -10.68
CA GLN A 116 9.54 2.81 -12.02
C GLN A 116 8.47 2.06 -12.82
N GLY A 117 7.99 2.67 -13.88
CA GLY A 117 7.03 2.07 -14.81
C GLY A 117 5.72 1.68 -14.14
N SER A 118 5.17 0.52 -14.49
CA SER A 118 3.84 0.06 -14.07
C SER A 118 3.68 -0.07 -12.55
N ILE A 119 4.73 -0.42 -11.83
CA ILE A 119 4.69 -0.51 -10.36
C ILE A 119 4.39 0.87 -9.75
N ARG A 120 5.08 1.92 -10.22
CA ARG A 120 4.84 3.30 -9.75
C ARG A 120 3.40 3.73 -10.04
N THR A 121 2.92 3.52 -11.26
CA THR A 121 1.56 3.91 -11.66
C THR A 121 0.51 3.21 -10.82
N ARG A 122 0.65 1.91 -10.55
CA ARG A 122 -0.27 1.18 -9.65
C ARG A 122 -0.24 1.68 -8.22
N CYS A 123 0.93 2.03 -7.70
CA CYS A 123 1.03 2.64 -6.36
C CYS A 123 0.33 4.00 -6.30
N VAL A 124 0.43 4.82 -7.37
CA VAL A 124 -0.27 6.12 -7.45
C VAL A 124 -1.79 5.92 -7.53
N GLU A 125 -2.28 4.99 -8.35
CA GLU A 125 -3.70 4.63 -8.39
C GLU A 125 -4.23 4.24 -7.00
N CYS A 126 -3.58 3.28 -6.34
CA CYS A 126 -3.95 2.84 -5.00
C CYS A 126 -3.91 4.00 -3.98
N LEU A 127 -2.91 4.88 -4.06
CA LEU A 127 -2.80 6.04 -3.17
C LEU A 127 -4.02 6.95 -3.26
N PHE A 128 -4.46 7.28 -4.48
CA PHE A 128 -5.66 8.09 -4.69
C PHE A 128 -6.93 7.38 -4.20
N ASP A 129 -7.07 6.08 -4.47
CA ASP A 129 -8.22 5.30 -4.03
C ASP A 129 -8.32 5.28 -2.49
N LEU A 130 -7.20 5.06 -1.78
CA LEU A 130 -7.16 5.12 -0.32
C LEU A 130 -7.51 6.52 0.20
N THR A 131 -6.99 7.57 -0.44
CA THR A 131 -7.25 8.95 -0.05
C THR A 131 -8.72 9.32 -0.23
N ILE A 132 -9.38 8.82 -1.28
CA ILE A 132 -10.80 9.02 -1.54
C ILE A 132 -11.66 8.31 -0.49
N VAL A 133 -11.31 7.10 -0.11
CA VAL A 133 -12.13 6.26 0.77
C VAL A 133 -11.96 6.62 2.24
N HIS A 134 -10.71 6.77 2.70
CA HIS A 134 -10.41 6.99 4.13
C HIS A 134 -10.21 8.46 4.49
N GLY A 135 -9.97 9.32 3.51
CA GLY A 135 -9.64 10.73 3.72
C GLY A 135 -8.17 10.98 4.08
N ILE A 136 -7.72 12.20 3.81
CA ILE A 136 -6.31 12.60 4.05
C ILE A 136 -5.97 12.57 5.54
N ASP A 137 -6.87 13.04 6.40
CA ASP A 137 -6.61 13.20 7.83
C ASP A 137 -6.39 11.87 8.52
N ALA A 138 -7.20 10.85 8.19
CA ALA A 138 -7.03 9.50 8.72
C ALA A 138 -5.68 8.90 8.28
N LEU A 139 -5.35 9.00 7.00
CA LEU A 139 -4.10 8.44 6.45
C LEU A 139 -2.84 9.16 6.96
N CYS A 140 -2.94 10.46 7.26
CA CYS A 140 -1.85 11.25 7.78
C CYS A 140 -1.73 11.20 9.32
N SER A 141 -2.62 10.53 10.04
CA SER A 141 -2.68 10.53 11.51
C SER A 141 -1.34 10.17 12.17
N GLN A 142 -0.67 9.12 11.71
CA GLN A 142 0.62 8.69 12.25
C GLN A 142 1.73 9.72 11.97
N SER A 143 1.78 10.26 10.75
CA SER A 143 2.75 11.32 10.41
C SER A 143 2.48 12.61 11.17
N ALA A 144 1.21 12.89 11.45
CA ALA A 144 0.80 14.05 12.25
C ALA A 144 1.26 13.91 13.71
N GLU A 145 1.17 12.74 14.31
CA GLU A 145 1.66 12.49 15.67
C GLU A 145 3.17 12.70 15.77
N VAL A 146 3.92 12.16 14.82
CA VAL A 146 5.38 12.33 14.73
C VAL A 146 5.75 13.82 14.53
N ALA A 147 5.03 14.55 13.68
CA ALA A 147 5.26 15.97 13.44
C ALA A 147 4.91 16.79 14.68
N ALA A 148 3.80 16.50 15.36
CA ALA A 148 3.40 17.17 16.59
C ALA A 148 4.48 17.05 17.67
N GLU A 149 5.03 15.86 17.87
CA GLU A 149 6.07 15.62 18.87
C GLU A 149 7.41 16.30 18.54
N ASN A 150 7.82 16.30 17.27
CA ASN A 150 9.14 16.77 16.88
C ASN A 150 9.21 18.26 16.51
N GLU A 151 8.13 18.82 15.96
CA GLU A 151 8.14 20.16 15.37
C GLU A 151 7.18 21.14 16.06
N PHE A 152 6.14 20.67 16.74
CA PHE A 152 5.05 21.51 17.25
C PHE A 152 4.78 21.38 18.76
N ASP A 153 5.77 20.93 19.54
CA ASP A 153 5.69 20.84 21.01
C ASP A 153 4.45 20.05 21.54
N GLY A 154 4.06 19.01 20.79
CA GLY A 154 2.93 18.17 21.12
C GLY A 154 1.56 18.67 20.64
N ASP A 155 1.50 19.78 19.89
CA ASP A 155 0.25 20.27 19.30
C ASP A 155 -0.19 19.39 18.13
N ARG A 156 -1.15 18.51 18.39
CA ARG A 156 -1.68 17.54 17.42
C ARG A 156 -2.41 18.22 16.26
N GLU A 157 -3.06 19.32 16.46
CA GLU A 157 -3.79 20.03 15.41
C GLU A 157 -2.81 20.65 14.40
N GLN A 158 -1.76 21.30 14.89
CA GLN A 158 -0.70 21.81 14.03
C GLN A 158 0.06 20.68 13.31
N GLY A 159 0.34 19.57 14.00
CA GLY A 159 0.92 18.38 13.41
C GLY A 159 0.07 17.81 12.26
N LEU A 160 -1.25 17.75 12.45
CA LEU A 160 -2.16 17.25 11.41
C LEU A 160 -2.23 18.21 10.20
N GLN A 161 -2.32 19.51 10.44
CA GLN A 161 -2.30 20.51 9.37
C GLN A 161 -1.00 20.44 8.56
N TYR A 162 0.12 20.30 9.24
CA TYR A 162 1.42 20.13 8.57
C TYR A 162 1.47 18.86 7.73
N ALA A 163 1.11 17.70 8.28
CA ALA A 163 1.11 16.42 7.57
C ALA A 163 0.15 16.44 6.37
N ARG A 164 -1.04 17.04 6.53
CA ARG A 164 -2.01 17.27 5.45
C ARG A 164 -1.41 18.12 4.33
N GLN A 165 -0.78 19.25 4.68
CA GLN A 165 -0.15 20.12 3.69
C GLN A 165 0.97 19.41 2.92
N GLN A 166 1.81 18.62 3.62
CA GLN A 166 2.85 17.82 2.97
C GLN A 166 2.25 16.80 1.99
N MET A 167 1.15 16.14 2.37
CA MET A 167 0.46 15.21 1.50
C MET A 167 -0.14 15.90 0.27
N VAL A 168 -0.81 17.03 0.44
CA VAL A 168 -1.36 17.81 -0.69
C VAL A 168 -0.24 18.26 -1.63
N ASN A 169 0.87 18.76 -1.11
CA ASN A 169 2.04 19.16 -1.90
C ASN A 169 2.62 17.96 -2.68
N PHE A 170 2.67 16.79 -2.05
CA PHE A 170 3.11 15.56 -2.71
C PHE A 170 2.16 15.17 -3.85
N LEU A 171 0.84 15.18 -3.64
CA LEU A 171 -0.14 14.88 -4.69
C LEU A 171 -0.05 15.88 -5.86
N LEU A 172 0.13 17.16 -5.57
CA LEU A 172 0.35 18.19 -6.59
C LEU A 172 1.64 17.96 -7.38
N SER A 173 2.71 17.52 -6.73
CA SER A 173 3.98 17.22 -7.42
C SER A 173 3.86 16.07 -8.42
N LEU A 174 2.91 15.15 -8.24
CA LEU A 174 2.65 14.08 -9.20
C LEU A 174 2.06 14.58 -10.51
N LEU A 175 1.42 15.76 -10.53
CA LEU A 175 0.91 16.40 -11.76
C LEU A 175 2.05 16.90 -12.67
N GLU A 176 3.21 17.19 -12.08
CA GLU A 176 4.41 17.69 -12.77
C GLU A 176 5.47 16.58 -12.95
N HIS A 177 5.09 15.31 -12.72
CA HIS A 177 6.01 14.18 -12.80
C HIS A 177 6.46 13.93 -14.23
N ASP A 178 7.74 13.53 -14.47
CA ASP A 178 8.32 13.28 -15.79
C ASP A 178 7.63 12.15 -16.58
N ASP A 179 6.98 11.19 -15.91
CA ASP A 179 6.26 10.09 -16.54
C ASP A 179 4.82 10.51 -16.89
N PRO A 180 4.44 10.56 -18.20
CA PRO A 180 3.09 10.96 -18.62
C PRO A 180 1.97 10.08 -18.05
N ASN A 181 2.25 8.80 -17.77
CA ASN A 181 1.26 7.91 -17.18
C ASN A 181 0.97 8.32 -15.74
N VAL A 182 1.99 8.69 -14.98
CA VAL A 182 1.83 9.22 -13.62
C VAL A 182 1.04 10.52 -13.64
N GLN A 183 1.36 11.46 -14.55
CA GLN A 183 0.60 12.71 -14.70
C GLN A 183 -0.88 12.46 -15.01
N THR A 184 -1.18 11.52 -15.90
CA THR A 184 -2.56 11.18 -16.27
C THR A 184 -3.34 10.64 -15.07
N ILE A 185 -2.77 9.69 -14.35
CA ILE A 185 -3.41 9.10 -13.16
C ILE A 185 -3.55 10.14 -12.05
N ALA A 186 -2.52 10.98 -11.83
CA ALA A 186 -2.57 12.06 -10.85
C ALA A 186 -3.66 13.08 -11.20
N SER A 187 -3.80 13.46 -12.47
CA SER A 187 -4.84 14.38 -12.92
C SER A 187 -6.24 13.82 -12.70
N GLU A 188 -6.45 12.54 -13.02
CA GLU A 188 -7.72 11.85 -12.77
C GLU A 188 -8.00 11.73 -11.27
N GLY A 189 -7.00 11.33 -10.48
CA GLY A 189 -7.12 11.19 -9.03
C GLY A 189 -7.44 12.52 -8.35
N MET A 190 -6.73 13.60 -8.71
CA MET A 190 -7.00 14.95 -8.21
C MET A 190 -8.42 15.42 -8.55
N ALA A 191 -8.89 15.17 -9.78
CA ALA A 191 -10.25 15.49 -10.18
C ALA A 191 -11.28 14.73 -9.32
N LYS A 192 -11.05 13.45 -9.03
CA LYS A 192 -11.91 12.65 -8.14
C LYS A 192 -11.90 13.21 -6.71
N LEU A 193 -10.74 13.56 -6.15
CA LEU A 193 -10.62 14.14 -4.81
C LEU A 193 -11.36 15.49 -4.70
N MET A 194 -11.31 16.31 -5.75
CA MET A 194 -12.08 17.57 -5.79
C MET A 194 -13.58 17.32 -5.88
N LEU A 195 -14.01 16.35 -6.69
CA LEU A 195 -15.42 16.01 -6.83
C LEU A 195 -16.03 15.38 -5.56
N THR A 196 -15.25 14.61 -4.81
CA THR A 196 -15.67 14.01 -3.54
C THR A 196 -15.62 14.98 -2.37
N GLY A 197 -15.04 16.18 -2.57
CA GLY A 197 -14.85 17.18 -1.51
C GLY A 197 -13.75 16.83 -0.50
N THR A 198 -12.94 15.83 -0.77
CA THR A 198 -11.85 15.40 0.14
C THR A 198 -10.74 16.48 0.27
N LEU A 199 -10.61 17.36 -0.73
CA LEU A 199 -9.64 18.46 -0.74
C LEU A 199 -10.28 19.83 -0.44
N VAL A 200 -11.59 19.91 -0.25
CA VAL A 200 -12.29 21.17 0.03
C VAL A 200 -12.32 21.36 1.53
N GLU A 201 -11.79 22.49 2.01
CA GLU A 201 -11.99 23.00 3.37
C GLU A 201 -13.37 23.59 3.55
#